data_5df36b88da1255f7d275db7d43f2047e
#
_entry.id   5df36b88da1255f7d275db7d43f2047e
#
_cell.length_a   1.000
_cell.length_b   1.000
_cell.length_c   1.000
_cell.angle_alpha   90.00
_cell.angle_beta   90.00
_cell.angle_gamma   90.00
#
_symmetry.space_group_name_H-M   'P 1'
#
loop_
_entity.id
_entity.type
_entity.pdbx_description
1 polymer ?
#
loop_
_entity_poly.entity_id
_entity_poly.type
_entity_poly.pdbx_seq_one_letter_code
_entity_poly.pdbx_strand_id
1 'polypeptide(L)'
;GTIARTVTNAKSGATSPVAGMVHALTLLLVIWVAAPLAYHVPLAALSAILMFVAWNMGDWRAFGQLRQFRLPYRVTLLAVFVLTVVLDLTVAVEVGLFAAGLTFIYRISSLTRSEAVPIPPDVASKESQVRAHRLHGALFFGAVRLIEAMEDDLPSQALALDLKNLIYMDSSGADAMLALARLCTAKGVHLVLCGLDHQPMDMARRCGLLNLLGSGSLAPDLATGLAQARPVALA
;
A
#
# COMPACT_ATOMS: atom_id res chain seq x y z
N GLY A 1 -14.42 24.15 8.05
CA GLY A 1 -15.74 23.79 7.49
C GLY A 1 -16.29 22.55 8.18
N THR A 2 -17.57 22.53 8.43
CA THR A 2 -18.22 21.38 9.05
C THR A 2 -18.72 20.41 7.99
N ILE A 3 -18.21 19.19 7.98
CA ILE A 3 -18.60 18.13 7.03
C ILE A 3 -20.11 17.91 7.04
N ALA A 4 -20.73 17.85 8.24
CA ALA A 4 -22.15 17.65 8.41
C ALA A 4 -23.02 18.71 7.69
N ARG A 5 -22.68 19.98 7.81
CA ARG A 5 -23.40 21.07 7.15
C ARG A 5 -23.24 21.03 5.63
N THR A 6 -22.04 20.71 5.15
CA THR A 6 -21.78 20.58 3.72
C THR A 6 -22.59 19.43 3.11
N VAL A 7 -22.63 18.26 3.77
CA VAL A 7 -23.42 17.11 3.32
C VAL A 7 -24.92 17.43 3.30
N THR A 8 -25.43 18.08 4.35
CA THR A 8 -26.84 18.48 4.40
C THR A 8 -27.18 19.46 3.29
N ASN A 9 -26.30 20.43 3.03
CA ASN A 9 -26.49 21.42 1.96
C ASN A 9 -26.50 20.75 0.57
N ALA A 10 -25.56 19.84 0.32
CA ALA A 10 -25.51 19.06 -0.92
C ALA A 10 -26.75 18.16 -1.10
N LYS A 11 -27.20 17.47 -0.03
CA LYS A 11 -28.45 16.68 -0.06
C LYS A 11 -29.70 17.54 -0.32
N SER A 12 -29.67 18.82 0.07
CA SER A 12 -30.76 19.79 -0.18
C SER A 12 -30.69 20.40 -1.58
N GLY A 13 -29.79 19.94 -2.46
CA GLY A 13 -29.71 20.36 -3.85
C GLY A 13 -28.66 21.43 -4.14
N ALA A 14 -27.78 21.76 -3.23
CA ALA A 14 -26.71 22.71 -3.48
C ALA A 14 -25.66 22.13 -4.43
N THR A 15 -25.47 22.81 -5.57
CA THR A 15 -24.53 22.39 -6.64
C THR A 15 -23.30 23.29 -6.75
N SER A 16 -23.24 24.39 -5.96
CA SER A 16 -22.21 25.43 -6.08
C SER A 16 -21.64 25.80 -4.71
N PRO A 17 -20.36 26.18 -4.63
CA PRO A 17 -19.75 26.76 -3.42
C PRO A 17 -20.47 28.01 -2.91
N VAL A 18 -21.18 28.74 -3.78
CA VAL A 18 -21.98 29.91 -3.43
C VAL A 18 -23.04 29.61 -2.36
N ALA A 19 -23.61 28.40 -2.38
CA ALA A 19 -24.54 27.97 -1.35
C ALA A 19 -23.94 27.98 0.06
N GLY A 20 -22.65 27.62 0.20
CA GLY A 20 -21.90 27.71 1.45
C GLY A 20 -21.69 29.18 1.91
N MET A 21 -21.44 30.09 0.97
CA MET A 21 -21.28 31.53 1.25
C MET A 21 -22.60 32.13 1.71
N VAL A 22 -23.71 31.84 1.01
CA VAL A 22 -25.05 32.25 1.41
C VAL A 22 -25.42 31.73 2.78
N HIS A 23 -25.12 30.48 3.06
CA HIS A 23 -25.33 29.88 4.39
C HIS A 23 -24.55 30.62 5.49
N ALA A 24 -23.27 30.94 5.26
CA ALA A 24 -22.45 31.67 6.23
C ALA A 24 -23.01 33.09 6.46
N LEU A 25 -23.42 33.78 5.40
CA LEU A 25 -24.05 35.09 5.48
C LEU A 25 -25.39 35.05 6.24
N THR A 26 -26.21 34.04 5.98
CA THR A 26 -27.48 33.84 6.68
C THR A 26 -27.24 33.60 8.17
N LEU A 27 -26.26 32.79 8.55
CA LEU A 27 -25.88 32.59 9.96
C LEU A 27 -25.41 33.86 10.62
N LEU A 28 -24.59 34.67 9.94
CA LEU A 28 -24.14 35.97 10.45
C LEU A 28 -25.33 36.88 10.71
N LEU A 29 -26.28 36.95 9.78
CA LEU A 29 -27.47 37.76 9.88
C LEU A 29 -28.40 37.29 11.01
N VAL A 30 -28.57 35.99 11.18
CA VAL A 30 -29.33 35.39 12.29
C VAL A 30 -28.70 35.72 13.64
N ILE A 31 -27.38 35.63 13.76
CA ILE A 31 -26.68 35.98 15.00
C ILE A 31 -26.85 37.47 15.31
N TRP A 32 -26.77 38.31 14.32
CA TRP A 32 -26.80 39.78 14.54
C TRP A 32 -28.22 40.30 14.84
N VAL A 33 -29.25 39.78 14.18
CA VAL A 33 -30.64 40.27 14.26
C VAL A 33 -31.53 39.41 15.16
N ALA A 34 -31.35 38.09 15.09
CA ALA A 34 -32.28 37.16 15.74
C ALA A 34 -31.70 36.52 17.01
N ALA A 35 -30.52 36.94 17.50
CA ALA A 35 -29.95 36.43 18.73
C ALA A 35 -30.89 36.51 19.95
N PRO A 36 -31.68 37.58 20.14
CA PRO A 36 -32.65 37.66 21.27
C PRO A 36 -33.75 36.58 21.17
N LEU A 37 -34.17 36.24 19.93
CA LEU A 37 -35.18 35.20 19.69
C LEU A 37 -34.64 33.79 19.98
N ALA A 38 -33.34 33.56 19.81
CA ALA A 38 -32.68 32.27 20.09
C ALA A 38 -32.77 31.88 21.59
N TYR A 39 -32.86 32.85 22.49
CA TYR A 39 -33.06 32.61 23.91
C TYR A 39 -34.38 31.90 24.25
N HIS A 40 -35.37 32.02 23.38
CA HIS A 40 -36.69 31.40 23.57
C HIS A 40 -36.79 30.00 22.98
N VAL A 41 -35.73 29.50 22.30
CA VAL A 41 -35.71 28.17 21.74
C VAL A 41 -35.41 27.14 22.85
N PRO A 42 -36.34 26.25 23.20
CA PRO A 42 -36.08 25.25 24.22
C PRO A 42 -35.02 24.25 23.78
N LEU A 43 -34.14 23.85 24.69
CA LEU A 43 -33.10 22.84 24.43
C LEU A 43 -33.67 21.53 23.89
N ALA A 44 -34.89 21.17 24.31
CA ALA A 44 -35.58 19.99 23.80
C ALA A 44 -35.83 20.04 22.28
N ALA A 45 -36.15 21.23 21.74
CA ALA A 45 -36.33 21.39 20.29
C ALA A 45 -35.01 21.23 19.54
N LEU A 46 -33.92 21.79 20.08
CA LEU A 46 -32.58 21.62 19.51
C LEU A 46 -32.14 20.15 19.52
N SER A 47 -32.39 19.45 20.64
CA SER A 47 -32.10 18.01 20.75
C SER A 47 -32.87 17.17 19.73
N ALA A 48 -34.16 17.46 19.53
CA ALA A 48 -34.98 16.78 18.55
C ALA A 48 -34.48 16.98 17.11
N ILE A 49 -34.07 18.22 16.77
CA ILE A 49 -33.47 18.52 15.46
C ILE A 49 -32.15 17.76 15.29
N LEU A 50 -31.29 17.74 16.29
CA LEU A 50 -30.01 16.99 16.23
C LEU A 50 -30.25 15.49 16.06
N MET A 51 -31.20 14.91 16.75
CA MET A 51 -31.56 13.48 16.58
C MET A 51 -32.06 13.20 15.16
N PHE A 52 -32.93 14.07 14.63
CA PHE A 52 -33.46 13.94 13.26
C PHE A 52 -32.33 14.06 12.21
N VAL A 53 -31.43 15.01 12.37
CA VAL A 53 -30.27 15.17 11.49
C VAL A 53 -29.34 13.98 11.56
N ALA A 54 -29.03 13.50 12.77
CA ALA A 54 -28.20 12.32 12.96
C ALA A 54 -28.79 11.08 12.28
N TRP A 55 -30.12 10.86 12.44
CA TRP A 55 -30.81 9.78 11.77
C TRP A 55 -30.74 9.86 10.25
N ASN A 56 -30.96 11.02 9.67
CA ASN A 56 -30.91 11.24 8.22
C ASN A 56 -29.50 11.21 7.62
N MET A 57 -28.49 11.46 8.45
CA MET A 57 -27.09 11.39 8.03
C MET A 57 -26.49 10.00 8.17
N GLY A 58 -27.08 9.15 9.00
CA GLY A 58 -26.60 7.78 9.24
C GLY A 58 -26.65 6.94 7.95
N ASP A 59 -25.57 6.24 7.65
CA ASP A 59 -25.54 5.23 6.58
C ASP A 59 -25.97 3.86 7.14
N TRP A 60 -27.27 3.72 7.38
CA TRP A 60 -27.85 2.48 7.93
C TRP A 60 -27.63 1.28 7.02
N ARG A 61 -27.44 1.50 5.70
CA ARG A 61 -27.17 0.43 4.74
C ARG A 61 -25.81 -0.20 4.97
N ALA A 62 -24.79 0.60 5.31
CA ALA A 62 -23.46 0.08 5.66
C ALA A 62 -23.52 -0.90 6.85
N PHE A 63 -24.32 -0.59 7.88
CA PHE A 63 -24.53 -1.49 9.01
C PHE A 63 -25.25 -2.78 8.61
N GLY A 64 -26.26 -2.71 7.74
CA GLY A 64 -26.98 -3.88 7.23
C GLY A 64 -26.09 -4.81 6.39
N GLN A 65 -25.11 -4.24 5.69
CA GLN A 65 -24.19 -4.96 4.82
C GLN A 65 -22.87 -5.37 5.50
N LEU A 66 -22.73 -5.12 6.80
CA LEU A 66 -21.50 -5.44 7.56
C LEU A 66 -21.02 -6.88 7.36
N ARG A 67 -21.94 -7.83 7.22
CA ARG A 67 -21.59 -9.25 7.00
C ARG A 67 -20.93 -9.53 5.65
N GLN A 68 -21.10 -8.66 4.66
CA GLN A 68 -20.53 -8.81 3.33
C GLN A 68 -19.06 -8.34 3.26
N PHE A 69 -18.64 -7.52 4.21
CA PHE A 69 -17.28 -7.00 4.26
C PHE A 69 -16.33 -7.94 5.01
N ARG A 70 -15.04 -7.88 4.66
CA ARG A 70 -13.99 -8.64 5.33
C ARG A 70 -13.82 -8.17 6.78
N LEU A 71 -13.36 -9.07 7.64
CA LEU A 71 -13.21 -8.84 9.08
C LEU A 71 -12.45 -7.54 9.43
N PRO A 72 -11.30 -7.20 8.80
CA PRO A 72 -10.59 -5.96 9.13
C PRO A 72 -11.43 -4.70 8.91
N TYR A 73 -12.20 -4.65 7.82
CA TYR A 73 -13.08 -3.52 7.53
C TYR A 73 -14.19 -3.39 8.58
N ARG A 74 -14.81 -4.51 8.97
CA ARG A 74 -15.88 -4.52 10.00
C ARG A 74 -15.36 -4.00 11.33
N VAL A 75 -14.17 -4.47 11.74
CA VAL A 75 -13.53 -4.04 12.99
C VAL A 75 -13.22 -2.55 12.96
N THR A 76 -12.62 -2.06 11.89
CA THR A 76 -12.30 -0.63 11.74
C THR A 76 -13.56 0.23 11.76
N LEU A 77 -14.62 -0.15 11.05
CA LEU A 77 -15.87 0.59 11.00
C LEU A 77 -16.53 0.67 12.39
N LEU A 78 -16.63 -0.47 13.08
CA LEU A 78 -17.21 -0.52 14.43
C LEU A 78 -16.35 0.23 15.45
N ALA A 79 -15.03 0.10 15.37
CA ALA A 79 -14.11 0.82 16.26
C ALA A 79 -14.22 2.33 16.09
N VAL A 80 -14.21 2.83 14.83
CA VAL A 80 -14.38 4.26 14.54
C VAL A 80 -15.75 4.75 15.03
N PHE A 81 -16.82 3.98 14.81
CA PHE A 81 -18.16 4.34 15.28
C PHE A 81 -18.22 4.44 16.81
N VAL A 82 -17.71 3.44 17.52
CA VAL A 82 -17.68 3.44 19.00
C VAL A 82 -16.82 4.59 19.53
N LEU A 83 -15.64 4.81 18.95
CA LEU A 83 -14.74 5.92 19.33
C LEU A 83 -15.41 7.28 19.12
N THR A 84 -16.15 7.45 18.02
CA THR A 84 -16.89 8.70 17.76
C THR A 84 -17.96 8.98 18.82
N VAL A 85 -18.61 7.92 19.32
CA VAL A 85 -19.67 8.05 20.33
C VAL A 85 -19.12 8.24 21.73
N VAL A 86 -18.04 7.54 22.08
CA VAL A 86 -17.49 7.50 23.45
C VAL A 86 -16.50 8.65 23.71
N LEU A 87 -15.70 9.02 22.73
CA LEU A 87 -14.69 10.08 22.83
C LEU A 87 -15.16 11.30 22.04
N ASP A 88 -14.64 11.48 20.84
CA ASP A 88 -15.04 12.53 19.91
C ASP A 88 -14.69 12.15 18.45
N LEU A 89 -15.18 12.97 17.52
CA LEU A 89 -14.95 12.76 16.08
C LEU A 89 -13.47 12.86 15.70
N THR A 90 -12.69 13.73 16.36
CA THR A 90 -11.30 13.99 16.01
C THR A 90 -10.46 12.75 16.27
N VAL A 91 -10.57 12.21 17.50
CA VAL A 91 -9.88 10.97 17.90
C VAL A 91 -10.31 9.80 17.03
N ALA A 92 -11.61 9.69 16.72
CA ALA A 92 -12.11 8.61 15.86
C ALA A 92 -11.52 8.67 14.45
N VAL A 93 -11.39 9.86 13.86
CA VAL A 93 -10.78 10.05 12.54
C VAL A 93 -9.28 9.73 12.56
N GLU A 94 -8.54 10.18 13.57
CA GLU A 94 -7.11 9.89 13.72
C GLU A 94 -6.85 8.39 13.83
N VAL A 95 -7.55 7.70 14.73
CA VAL A 95 -7.45 6.26 14.91
C VAL A 95 -7.89 5.50 13.65
N GLY A 96 -8.97 5.94 13.01
CA GLY A 96 -9.47 5.35 11.77
C GLY A 96 -8.48 5.48 10.62
N LEU A 97 -7.87 6.64 10.47
CA LEU A 97 -6.84 6.89 9.44
C LEU A 97 -5.59 6.04 9.70
N PHE A 98 -5.15 5.97 10.95
CA PHE A 98 -4.01 5.14 11.34
C PHE A 98 -4.28 3.65 11.07
N ALA A 99 -5.42 3.14 11.49
CA ALA A 99 -5.83 1.74 11.24
C ALA A 99 -5.97 1.43 9.74
N ALA A 100 -6.52 2.36 8.95
CA ALA A 100 -6.60 2.24 7.50
C ALA A 100 -5.21 2.19 6.85
N GLY A 101 -4.29 3.06 7.29
CA GLY A 101 -2.90 3.07 6.85
C GLY A 101 -2.18 1.75 7.15
N LEU A 102 -2.28 1.24 8.37
CA LEU A 102 -1.70 -0.05 8.73
C LEU A 102 -2.28 -1.21 7.90
N THR A 103 -3.60 -1.22 7.70
CA THR A 103 -4.28 -2.24 6.88
C THR A 103 -3.81 -2.17 5.43
N PHE A 104 -3.63 -0.97 4.89
CA PHE A 104 -3.12 -0.75 3.54
C PHE A 104 -1.69 -1.26 3.37
N ILE A 105 -0.79 -0.92 4.30
CA ILE A 105 0.61 -1.40 4.30
C ILE A 105 0.65 -2.93 4.36
N TYR A 106 -0.12 -3.53 5.27
CA TYR A 106 -0.21 -4.98 5.39
C TYR A 106 -0.70 -5.64 4.10
N ARG A 107 -1.72 -5.08 3.45
CA ARG A 107 -2.25 -5.59 2.18
C ARG A 107 -1.25 -5.50 1.04
N ILE A 108 -0.53 -4.38 0.92
CA ILE A 108 0.51 -4.23 -0.11
C ILE A 108 1.65 -5.22 0.15
N SER A 109 2.09 -5.36 1.40
CA SER A 109 3.11 -6.33 1.77
C SER A 109 2.71 -7.77 1.41
N SER A 110 1.45 -8.13 1.59
CA SER A 110 0.93 -9.46 1.26
C SER A 110 0.80 -9.74 -0.26
N LEU A 111 0.86 -8.72 -1.10
CA LEU A 111 0.87 -8.88 -2.56
C LEU A 111 2.26 -9.17 -3.11
N THR A 112 3.30 -8.87 -2.34
CA THR A 112 4.68 -9.18 -2.71
C THR A 112 4.94 -10.65 -2.43
N ARG A 113 5.38 -11.37 -3.43
CA ARG A 113 5.67 -12.80 -3.34
C ARG A 113 6.84 -13.17 -4.23
N SER A 114 7.56 -14.17 -3.80
CA SER A 114 8.58 -14.86 -4.58
C SER A 114 8.02 -16.21 -5.02
N GLU A 115 8.21 -16.53 -6.28
CA GLU A 115 7.83 -17.81 -6.88
C GLU A 115 9.06 -18.45 -7.50
N ALA A 116 9.36 -19.69 -7.12
CA ALA A 116 10.41 -20.45 -7.78
C ALA A 116 9.97 -20.79 -9.21
N VAL A 117 10.80 -20.45 -10.18
CA VAL A 117 10.53 -20.74 -11.59
C VAL A 117 11.20 -22.04 -11.98
N PRO A 118 10.46 -23.01 -12.57
CA PRO A 118 11.06 -24.23 -13.05
C PRO A 118 12.06 -23.93 -14.17
N ILE A 119 13.25 -24.51 -14.06
CA ILE A 119 14.31 -24.33 -15.05
C ILE A 119 14.17 -25.42 -16.09
N PRO A 120 14.25 -25.08 -17.41
CA PRO A 120 14.21 -26.08 -18.48
C PRO A 120 15.29 -27.16 -18.32
N PRO A 121 14.97 -28.43 -18.62
CA PRO A 121 15.89 -29.57 -18.35
C PRO A 121 17.20 -29.52 -19.12
N ASP A 122 17.29 -28.78 -20.20
CA ASP A 122 18.51 -28.52 -20.95
C ASP A 122 19.49 -27.56 -20.25
N VAL A 123 18.99 -26.77 -19.27
CA VAL A 123 19.78 -25.90 -18.37
C VAL A 123 20.02 -26.59 -17.03
N ALA A 124 19.13 -27.51 -16.65
CA ALA A 124 19.05 -28.17 -15.35
C ALA A 124 19.94 -29.42 -15.20
N SER A 125 21.01 -29.57 -15.97
CA SER A 125 21.87 -30.77 -15.93
C SER A 125 22.48 -31.11 -14.55
N LYS A 126 22.33 -30.18 -13.56
CA LYS A 126 22.50 -30.42 -12.12
C LYS A 126 21.54 -29.49 -11.36
N GLU A 127 20.40 -30.01 -10.94
CA GLU A 127 19.28 -29.29 -10.29
C GLU A 127 19.63 -28.38 -9.09
N SER A 128 20.80 -28.55 -8.48
CA SER A 128 21.22 -27.75 -7.33
C SER A 128 22.14 -26.56 -7.65
N GLN A 129 22.53 -26.37 -8.91
CA GLN A 129 23.55 -25.40 -9.26
C GLN A 129 23.00 -24.03 -9.68
N VAL A 130 21.83 -24.00 -10.30
CA VAL A 130 21.16 -22.79 -10.75
C VAL A 130 19.76 -22.74 -10.18
N ARG A 131 19.34 -21.57 -9.69
CA ARG A 131 17.94 -21.33 -9.27
C ARG A 131 17.40 -20.09 -9.93
N ALA A 132 16.10 -20.08 -10.15
CA ALA A 132 15.39 -18.92 -10.67
C ALA A 132 14.19 -18.60 -9.78
N HIS A 133 14.07 -17.33 -9.41
CA HIS A 133 12.94 -16.81 -8.67
C HIS A 133 12.31 -15.64 -9.40
N ARG A 134 10.99 -15.61 -9.44
CA ARG A 134 10.23 -14.48 -9.94
C ARG A 134 9.67 -13.68 -8.79
N LEU A 135 9.97 -12.39 -8.74
CA LEU A 135 9.43 -11.46 -7.76
C LEU A 135 8.22 -10.70 -8.33
N HIS A 136 7.15 -10.67 -7.57
CA HIS A 136 5.93 -9.94 -7.92
C HIS A 136 5.66 -8.85 -6.89
N GLY A 137 5.07 -7.73 -7.36
CA GLY A 137 4.57 -6.66 -6.49
C GLY A 137 5.58 -5.57 -6.20
N ALA A 138 5.78 -5.23 -4.94
CA ALA A 138 6.64 -4.11 -4.54
C ALA A 138 7.66 -4.55 -3.48
N LEU A 139 8.93 -4.32 -3.74
CA LEU A 139 10.01 -4.64 -2.81
C LEU A 139 10.25 -3.43 -1.89
N PHE A 140 9.78 -3.51 -0.66
CA PHE A 140 9.90 -2.49 0.37
C PHE A 140 10.11 -3.14 1.74
N PHE A 141 10.24 -2.35 2.82
CA PHE A 141 10.61 -2.86 4.15
C PHE A 141 9.81 -4.09 4.61
N GLY A 142 8.52 -4.19 4.25
CA GLY A 142 7.68 -5.35 4.60
C GLY A 142 7.97 -6.62 3.79
N ALA A 143 8.71 -6.52 2.70
CA ALA A 143 9.03 -7.61 1.78
C ALA A 143 10.51 -8.05 1.83
N VAL A 144 11.33 -7.39 2.62
CA VAL A 144 12.78 -7.70 2.78
C VAL A 144 13.01 -9.17 3.14
N ARG A 145 12.16 -9.75 3.98
CA ARG A 145 12.21 -11.17 4.36
C ARG A 145 12.19 -12.15 3.18
N LEU A 146 11.62 -11.74 2.04
CA LEU A 146 11.63 -12.60 0.84
C LEU A 146 13.03 -12.71 0.24
N ILE A 147 13.81 -11.64 0.32
CA ILE A 147 15.22 -11.63 -0.12
C ILE A 147 16.10 -12.36 0.89
N GLU A 148 15.89 -12.11 2.20
CA GLU A 148 16.61 -12.81 3.27
C GLU A 148 16.41 -14.32 3.19
N ALA A 149 15.19 -14.79 2.89
CA ALA A 149 14.93 -16.22 2.71
C ALA A 149 15.70 -16.83 1.51
N MET A 150 16.06 -16.02 0.50
CA MET A 150 16.92 -16.49 -0.60
C MET A 150 18.39 -16.55 -0.20
N GLU A 151 18.83 -15.73 0.76
CA GLU A 151 20.19 -15.74 1.28
C GLU A 151 20.53 -17.05 2.03
N ASP A 152 19.52 -17.62 2.70
CA ASP A 152 19.65 -18.90 3.44
C ASP A 152 19.75 -20.11 2.50
N ASP A 153 19.22 -20.02 1.29
CA ASP A 153 19.12 -21.13 0.32
C ASP A 153 19.71 -20.75 -1.05
N LEU A 154 20.95 -20.25 -1.04
CA LEU A 154 21.64 -19.87 -2.27
C LEU A 154 22.11 -21.09 -3.07
N PRO A 155 21.96 -21.09 -4.40
CA PRO A 155 22.53 -22.11 -5.27
C PRO A 155 24.07 -22.02 -5.30
N SER A 156 24.72 -23.07 -5.79
CA SER A 156 26.18 -23.12 -5.83
C SER A 156 26.81 -22.37 -7.03
N GLN A 157 26.05 -22.10 -8.11
CA GLN A 157 26.60 -21.46 -9.31
C GLN A 157 25.91 -20.14 -9.66
N ALA A 158 24.60 -20.14 -9.85
CA ALA A 158 23.92 -18.92 -10.28
C ALA A 158 22.50 -18.80 -9.74
N LEU A 159 22.11 -17.57 -9.42
CA LEU A 159 20.78 -17.16 -9.03
C LEU A 159 20.22 -16.18 -10.06
N ALA A 160 19.14 -16.53 -10.75
CA ALA A 160 18.43 -15.65 -11.67
C ALA A 160 17.19 -15.08 -10.99
N LEU A 161 17.06 -13.77 -10.95
CA LEU A 161 15.88 -13.07 -10.41
C LEU A 161 15.11 -12.43 -11.56
N ASP A 162 13.92 -12.94 -11.82
CA ASP A 162 12.97 -12.34 -12.76
C ASP A 162 12.18 -11.22 -12.06
N LEU A 163 12.51 -9.99 -12.40
CA LEU A 163 11.98 -8.75 -11.81
C LEU A 163 10.98 -8.04 -12.72
N LYS A 164 10.56 -8.68 -13.82
CA LYS A 164 9.61 -8.11 -14.77
C LYS A 164 8.29 -7.68 -14.13
N ASN A 165 7.87 -8.38 -13.06
CA ASN A 165 6.64 -8.10 -12.33
C ASN A 165 6.87 -7.28 -11.05
N LEU A 166 8.08 -6.74 -10.87
CA LEU A 166 8.39 -5.84 -9.78
C LEU A 166 8.01 -4.41 -10.17
N ILE A 167 6.97 -3.87 -9.52
CA ILE A 167 6.39 -2.58 -9.85
C ILE A 167 7.13 -1.42 -9.17
N TYR A 168 7.65 -1.67 -7.97
CA TYR A 168 8.25 -0.65 -7.12
C TYR A 168 9.34 -1.23 -6.23
N MET A 169 10.40 -0.44 -5.98
CA MET A 169 11.47 -0.78 -5.03
C MET A 169 11.85 0.48 -4.24
N ASP A 170 11.75 0.41 -2.90
CA ASP A 170 12.21 1.48 -2.02
C ASP A 170 13.69 1.31 -1.61
N SER A 171 14.18 2.17 -0.72
CA SER A 171 15.54 2.09 -0.19
C SER A 171 15.80 0.79 0.57
N SER A 172 14.83 0.32 1.37
CA SER A 172 14.98 -0.94 2.12
C SER A 172 15.06 -2.16 1.20
N GLY A 173 14.23 -2.17 0.14
CA GLY A 173 14.29 -3.18 -0.90
C GLY A 173 15.61 -3.16 -1.67
N ALA A 174 16.11 -1.97 -1.98
CA ALA A 174 17.40 -1.81 -2.64
C ALA A 174 18.57 -2.27 -1.76
N ASP A 175 18.55 -1.96 -0.46
CA ASP A 175 19.56 -2.42 0.50
C ASP A 175 19.57 -3.94 0.65
N ALA A 176 18.39 -4.58 0.69
CA ALA A 176 18.27 -6.04 0.71
C ALA A 176 18.85 -6.67 -0.58
N MET A 177 18.55 -6.10 -1.74
CA MET A 177 19.12 -6.55 -3.01
C MET A 177 20.64 -6.37 -3.07
N LEU A 178 21.18 -5.28 -2.49
CA LEU A 178 22.63 -5.07 -2.34
C LEU A 178 23.26 -6.11 -1.40
N ALA A 179 22.62 -6.43 -0.28
CA ALA A 179 23.09 -7.46 0.65
C ALA A 179 23.15 -8.83 -0.05
N LEU A 180 22.07 -9.21 -0.75
CA LEU A 180 22.04 -10.45 -1.54
C LEU A 180 23.15 -10.47 -2.61
N ALA A 181 23.36 -9.38 -3.34
CA ALA A 181 24.39 -9.29 -4.38
C ALA A 181 25.81 -9.45 -3.79
N ARG A 182 26.08 -8.80 -2.65
CA ARG A 182 27.36 -8.95 -1.94
C ARG A 182 27.56 -10.39 -1.46
N LEU A 183 26.53 -11.01 -0.92
CA LEU A 183 26.58 -12.40 -0.44
C LEU A 183 26.82 -13.38 -1.62
N CYS A 184 26.14 -13.17 -2.74
CA CYS A 184 26.37 -13.94 -3.97
C CYS A 184 27.81 -13.81 -4.43
N THR A 185 28.35 -12.59 -4.48
CA THR A 185 29.76 -12.35 -4.85
C THR A 185 30.72 -13.04 -3.89
N ALA A 186 30.48 -12.96 -2.57
CA ALA A 186 31.31 -13.58 -1.55
C ALA A 186 31.30 -15.12 -1.62
N LYS A 187 30.18 -15.72 -2.01
CA LYS A 187 30.02 -17.18 -2.18
C LYS A 187 30.37 -17.67 -3.59
N GLY A 188 30.77 -16.80 -4.51
CA GLY A 188 31.05 -17.16 -5.89
C GLY A 188 29.80 -17.51 -6.72
N VAL A 189 28.63 -17.07 -6.29
CA VAL A 189 27.35 -17.28 -6.99
C VAL A 189 27.12 -16.15 -7.99
N HIS A 190 26.86 -16.48 -9.24
CA HIS A 190 26.55 -15.46 -10.26
C HIS A 190 25.07 -14.98 -10.13
N LEU A 191 24.88 -13.76 -9.67
CA LEU A 191 23.53 -13.15 -9.59
C LEU A 191 23.19 -12.46 -10.92
N VAL A 192 22.08 -12.88 -11.55
CA VAL A 192 21.54 -12.28 -12.79
C VAL A 192 20.17 -11.67 -12.51
N LEU A 193 20.02 -10.38 -12.80
CA LEU A 193 18.76 -9.65 -12.72
C LEU A 193 18.11 -9.59 -14.09
N CYS A 194 16.90 -10.12 -14.22
CA CYS A 194 16.17 -10.24 -15.47
C CYS A 194 14.95 -9.32 -15.49
N GLY A 195 14.75 -8.59 -16.58
CA GLY A 195 13.53 -7.79 -16.77
C GLY A 195 13.38 -6.63 -15.80
N LEU A 196 14.48 -6.11 -15.26
CA LEU A 196 14.44 -4.93 -14.39
C LEU A 196 14.17 -3.69 -15.23
N ASP A 197 13.11 -2.94 -14.94
CA ASP A 197 12.68 -1.79 -15.74
C ASP A 197 12.12 -0.66 -14.86
N HIS A 198 11.88 0.50 -15.47
CA HIS A 198 11.28 1.69 -14.87
C HIS A 198 11.88 2.09 -13.50
N GLN A 199 11.03 2.32 -12.49
CA GLN A 199 11.44 2.79 -11.18
C GLN A 199 12.40 1.83 -10.43
N PRO A 200 12.21 0.49 -10.43
CA PRO A 200 13.19 -0.44 -9.87
C PRO A 200 14.57 -0.36 -10.51
N MET A 201 14.67 -0.16 -11.82
CA MET A 201 15.94 0.06 -12.53
C MET A 201 16.62 1.35 -12.07
N ASP A 202 15.87 2.45 -11.95
CA ASP A 202 16.40 3.74 -11.48
C ASP A 202 16.89 3.65 -10.03
N MET A 203 16.19 2.89 -9.19
CA MET A 203 16.61 2.65 -7.80
C MET A 203 17.89 1.80 -7.76
N ALA A 204 17.94 0.70 -8.51
CA ALA A 204 19.12 -0.17 -8.61
C ALA A 204 20.37 0.58 -9.08
N ARG A 205 20.20 1.53 -10.01
CA ARG A 205 21.27 2.41 -10.49
C ARG A 205 21.74 3.36 -9.38
N ARG A 206 20.80 4.03 -8.70
CA ARG A 206 21.12 5.01 -7.64
C ARG A 206 21.75 4.39 -6.41
N CYS A 207 21.35 3.20 -6.00
CA CYS A 207 21.94 2.51 -4.86
C CYS A 207 23.30 1.84 -5.17
N GLY A 208 23.74 1.84 -6.44
CA GLY A 208 24.99 1.23 -6.84
C GLY A 208 24.95 -0.28 -7.08
N LEU A 209 23.75 -0.90 -7.07
CA LEU A 209 23.59 -2.34 -7.30
C LEU A 209 24.14 -2.76 -8.65
N LEU A 210 23.90 -1.97 -9.69
CA LEU A 210 24.41 -2.26 -11.04
C LEU A 210 25.93 -2.19 -11.13
N ASN A 211 26.56 -1.31 -10.36
CA ASN A 211 28.03 -1.20 -10.32
C ASN A 211 28.66 -2.43 -9.64
N LEU A 212 27.96 -2.99 -8.63
CA LEU A 212 28.43 -4.17 -7.91
C LEU A 212 28.35 -5.44 -8.78
N LEU A 213 27.28 -5.57 -9.58
CA LEU A 213 27.00 -6.78 -10.35
C LEU A 213 27.82 -6.90 -11.64
N GLY A 214 28.27 -5.79 -12.23
CA GLY A 214 29.02 -5.79 -13.48
C GLY A 214 28.16 -6.03 -14.74
N SER A 215 28.81 -6.02 -15.91
CA SER A 215 28.15 -5.98 -17.22
C SER A 215 27.46 -7.28 -17.68
N GLY A 216 27.71 -8.39 -17.02
CA GLY A 216 27.13 -9.72 -17.37
C GLY A 216 25.93 -10.15 -16.52
N SER A 217 25.47 -9.31 -15.61
CA SER A 217 24.47 -9.66 -14.60
C SER A 217 23.09 -9.04 -14.86
N LEU A 218 22.88 -8.42 -16.00
CA LEU A 218 21.60 -7.84 -16.43
C LEU A 218 21.12 -8.53 -17.71
N ALA A 219 19.88 -8.99 -17.70
CA ALA A 219 19.24 -9.60 -18.85
C ALA A 219 17.86 -8.98 -19.12
N PRO A 220 17.44 -8.86 -20.39
CA PRO A 220 16.13 -8.29 -20.73
C PRO A 220 14.98 -9.20 -20.28
N ASP A 221 15.22 -10.50 -20.21
CA ASP A 221 14.23 -11.50 -19.81
C ASP A 221 14.90 -12.70 -19.11
N LEU A 222 14.07 -13.55 -18.51
CA LEU A 222 14.55 -14.72 -17.76
C LEU A 222 15.27 -15.74 -18.66
N ALA A 223 14.81 -15.92 -19.92
CA ALA A 223 15.43 -16.88 -20.82
C ALA A 223 16.87 -16.47 -21.16
N THR A 224 17.09 -15.20 -21.49
CA THR A 224 18.42 -14.63 -21.70
C THR A 224 19.27 -14.70 -20.42
N GLY A 225 18.67 -14.39 -19.26
CA GLY A 225 19.37 -14.47 -17.97
C GLY A 225 19.81 -15.88 -17.61
N LEU A 226 19.00 -16.89 -17.84
CA LEU A 226 19.38 -18.29 -17.65
C LEU A 226 20.48 -18.74 -18.63
N ALA A 227 20.51 -18.21 -19.84
CA ALA A 227 21.59 -18.46 -20.79
C ALA A 227 22.92 -17.84 -20.32
N GLN A 228 22.86 -16.64 -19.71
CA GLN A 228 24.05 -15.99 -19.11
C GLN A 228 24.52 -16.67 -17.81
N ALA A 229 23.59 -17.30 -17.07
CA ALA A 229 23.88 -18.05 -15.85
C ALA A 229 24.59 -19.38 -16.11
N ARG A 230 24.68 -19.83 -17.37
CA ARG A 230 25.45 -21.04 -17.72
C ARG A 230 26.94 -20.81 -17.48
N PRO A 231 27.65 -21.76 -16.85
CA PRO A 231 29.10 -21.70 -16.84
C PRO A 231 29.59 -21.67 -18.30
N VAL A 232 30.40 -20.69 -18.64
CA VAL A 232 31.15 -20.73 -19.90
C VAL A 232 31.95 -22.03 -19.86
N ALA A 233 31.58 -23.01 -20.69
CA ALA A 233 32.37 -24.20 -20.85
C ALA A 233 33.79 -23.74 -21.23
N LEU A 234 34.74 -23.95 -20.32
CA LEU A 234 36.15 -23.77 -20.62
C LEU A 234 36.46 -24.70 -21.80
N ALA A 235 36.63 -24.09 -22.98
CA ALA A 235 37.06 -24.77 -24.18
C ALA A 235 38.53 -25.18 -24.06
#